data_06ea1a7962a2e60c8a25775688126469
#
_entry.id   06ea1a7962a2e60c8a25775688126469
#
_cell.length_a   1.000
_cell.length_b   1.000
_cell.length_c   1.000
_cell.angle_alpha   90.00
_cell.angle_beta   90.00
_cell.angle_gamma   90.00
#
_symmetry.space_group_name_H-M   'P 1'
#
loop_
_entity.id
_entity.type
_entity.pdbx_description
1 polymer ?
#
loop_
_entity_poly.entity_id
_entity_poly.type
_entity_poly.pdbx_seq_one_letter_code
_entity_poly.pdbx_strand_id
1 'polypeptide(L)'
;MRWLAALCALTVPCVLAAQSNPTYVPFSPGSVKGALYRPDTGPAPHVAILTIHRTANFLATATTREMTRRGFMVLGMNPRSDNNEAAVHFEANALDIKSGIEFLRKQPGITKVVLWGHSGGGPATSFYQAVAEQGPSYCRGPNKLAECDDSLAGLPKADGLILVDAHPGVSINGLRSLNPAVVDERDPSTLDPTLDPFSPANGYADGAARYSDDFKRRYFTAQADRMNRLIDRALAERRAMKAGTAPYPDDDAMVVPRFEGARLMELDPSIHHATVKPQRVLTNDGTVVTRIAESVRRPARGYDRRNATFEGGARVMTLQSFLSANAVRATDSLDGIDWCSTNNSTRCAVEKISIPLLVTAMGAHYFIRDSELHYEAAASRDKEFIVVEGATHGIAPCTPCEKTPGQYANSEKNFYDFVANWIRARF
;
A
#
# COMPACT_ATOMS: atom_id res chain seq x y z
N MET A 1 -51.61 -50.91 18.07
CA MET A 1 -50.18 -50.97 17.78
C MET A 1 -49.80 -49.63 17.19
N ARG A 2 -49.14 -48.77 18.00
CA ARG A 2 -48.64 -47.46 17.58
C ARG A 2 -47.11 -47.57 17.50
N TRP A 3 -46.57 -47.37 16.29
CA TRP A 3 -45.12 -47.32 16.03
C TRP A 3 -44.64 -45.87 16.28
N LEU A 4 -43.82 -45.66 17.27
CA LEU A 4 -43.07 -44.41 17.49
C LEU A 4 -41.77 -44.52 16.68
N ALA A 5 -41.62 -43.70 15.65
CA ALA A 5 -40.37 -43.51 14.94
C ALA A 5 -39.50 -42.50 15.72
N ALA A 6 -38.41 -42.98 16.28
CA ALA A 6 -37.40 -42.15 16.89
C ALA A 6 -36.51 -41.48 15.81
N LEU A 7 -36.64 -40.18 15.62
CA LEU A 7 -35.70 -39.39 14.85
C LEU A 7 -34.39 -39.21 15.67
N CYS A 8 -33.31 -39.89 15.28
CA CYS A 8 -31.97 -39.58 15.74
C CYS A 8 -31.48 -38.30 15.02
N ALA A 9 -31.51 -37.16 15.70
CA ALA A 9 -30.84 -35.96 15.24
C ALA A 9 -29.32 -36.12 15.41
N LEU A 10 -28.60 -36.34 14.31
CA LEU A 10 -27.15 -36.27 14.26
C LEU A 10 -26.73 -34.79 14.42
N THR A 11 -26.40 -34.40 15.63
CA THR A 11 -25.68 -33.14 15.90
C THR A 11 -24.24 -33.29 15.44
N VAL A 12 -23.93 -32.77 14.25
CA VAL A 12 -22.54 -32.58 13.83
C VAL A 12 -21.98 -31.48 14.72
N PRO A 13 -20.94 -31.74 15.54
CA PRO A 13 -20.31 -30.67 16.30
C PRO A 13 -19.67 -29.71 15.30
N CYS A 14 -20.17 -28.48 15.22
CA CYS A 14 -19.50 -27.37 14.56
C CYS A 14 -18.24 -27.07 15.39
N VAL A 15 -17.11 -27.68 15.02
CA VAL A 15 -15.81 -27.34 15.59
C VAL A 15 -15.50 -25.93 15.09
N LEU A 16 -15.92 -24.92 15.87
CA LEU A 16 -15.36 -23.58 15.75
C LEU A 16 -13.86 -23.74 15.96
N ALA A 17 -13.08 -23.65 14.87
CA ALA A 17 -11.63 -23.60 14.97
C ALA A 17 -11.27 -22.45 15.93
N ALA A 18 -10.73 -22.78 17.08
CA ALA A 18 -10.31 -21.80 18.06
C ALA A 18 -9.30 -20.88 17.37
N GLN A 19 -9.58 -19.59 17.38
CA GLN A 19 -8.66 -18.58 16.86
C GLN A 19 -7.52 -18.48 17.86
N SER A 20 -6.28 -18.83 17.47
CA SER A 20 -5.12 -18.70 18.36
C SER A 20 -5.03 -17.26 18.87
N ASN A 21 -4.97 -17.10 20.16
CA ASN A 21 -4.70 -15.81 20.77
C ASN A 21 -3.25 -15.42 20.43
N PRO A 22 -3.00 -14.22 19.88
CA PRO A 22 -1.65 -13.80 19.59
C PRO A 22 -0.83 -13.58 20.86
N THR A 23 0.47 -13.84 20.78
CA THR A 23 1.42 -13.37 21.79
C THR A 23 1.83 -11.95 21.44
N TYR A 24 1.54 -10.98 22.30
CA TYR A 24 1.97 -9.60 22.09
C TYR A 24 3.46 -9.45 22.38
N VAL A 25 4.17 -8.78 21.50
CA VAL A 25 5.62 -8.60 21.53
C VAL A 25 5.95 -7.11 21.56
N PRO A 26 6.55 -6.60 22.63
CA PRO A 26 7.10 -5.26 22.64
C PRO A 26 8.44 -5.22 21.91
N PHE A 27 8.68 -4.13 21.18
CA PHE A 27 9.97 -3.85 20.53
C PHE A 27 10.59 -2.55 21.07
N SER A 28 11.81 -2.25 20.66
CA SER A 28 12.46 -0.97 20.92
C SER A 28 12.55 -0.17 19.61
N PRO A 29 12.11 1.11 19.58
CA PRO A 29 11.48 1.84 20.69
C PRO A 29 10.10 1.28 21.06
N GLY A 30 9.62 1.54 22.27
CA GLY A 30 8.37 0.97 22.81
C GLY A 30 7.08 1.36 22.07
N SER A 31 7.15 2.29 21.11
CA SER A 31 6.05 2.57 20.18
C SER A 31 5.86 1.46 19.14
N VAL A 32 6.91 0.69 18.83
CA VAL A 32 6.84 -0.44 17.90
C VAL A 32 6.24 -1.65 18.62
N LYS A 33 5.21 -2.24 18.05
CA LYS A 33 4.45 -3.34 18.67
C LYS A 33 4.30 -4.49 17.70
N GLY A 34 4.25 -5.72 18.22
CA GLY A 34 3.99 -6.93 17.45
C GLY A 34 2.92 -7.80 18.06
N ALA A 35 2.23 -8.57 17.24
CA ALA A 35 1.34 -9.65 17.61
C ALA A 35 1.75 -10.89 16.83
N LEU A 36 2.27 -11.90 17.53
CA LEU A 36 2.74 -13.15 16.95
C LEU A 36 1.65 -14.20 17.00
N TYR A 37 1.29 -14.71 15.84
CA TYR A 37 0.33 -15.80 15.64
C TYR A 37 1.07 -17.08 15.27
N ARG A 38 0.69 -18.19 15.91
CA ARG A 38 1.21 -19.52 15.61
C ARG A 38 0.08 -20.43 15.17
N PRO A 39 0.30 -21.36 14.21
CA PRO A 39 -0.67 -22.38 13.89
C PRO A 39 -1.02 -23.22 15.12
N ASP A 40 -2.31 -23.49 15.33
CA ASP A 40 -2.78 -24.31 16.44
C ASP A 40 -2.65 -25.83 16.15
N THR A 41 -2.58 -26.18 14.87
CA THR A 41 -2.55 -27.54 14.38
C THR A 41 -1.59 -27.70 13.22
N GLY A 42 -1.18 -28.92 12.92
CA GLY A 42 -0.26 -29.23 11.83
C GLY A 42 1.21 -29.29 12.25
N PRO A 43 2.13 -29.44 11.29
CA PRO A 43 3.57 -29.45 11.56
C PRO A 43 4.06 -28.06 12.02
N ALA A 44 5.14 -28.05 12.79
CA ALA A 44 5.80 -26.81 13.20
C ALA A 44 6.20 -25.98 11.96
N PRO A 45 5.87 -24.68 11.91
CA PRO A 45 6.21 -23.84 10.75
C PRO A 45 7.71 -23.60 10.67
N HIS A 46 8.25 -23.66 9.44
CA HIS A 46 9.64 -23.25 9.17
C HIS A 46 9.71 -21.92 8.41
N VAL A 47 8.57 -21.44 7.93
CA VAL A 47 8.43 -20.11 7.29
C VAL A 47 7.63 -19.21 8.21
N ALA A 48 8.15 -18.01 8.44
CA ALA A 48 7.42 -16.92 9.10
C ALA A 48 7.10 -15.80 8.12
N ILE A 49 5.96 -15.15 8.30
CA ILE A 49 5.51 -13.99 7.55
C ILE A 49 5.54 -12.78 8.47
N LEU A 50 6.16 -11.68 8.02
CA LEU A 50 6.09 -10.38 8.67
C LEU A 50 5.20 -9.45 7.84
N THR A 51 4.12 -8.96 8.45
CA THR A 51 3.25 -7.95 7.85
C THR A 51 3.27 -6.67 8.67
N ILE A 52 3.44 -5.54 7.98
CA ILE A 52 3.52 -4.20 8.59
C ILE A 52 2.99 -3.17 7.62
N HIS A 53 2.45 -2.09 8.14
CA HIS A 53 2.10 -0.90 7.37
C HIS A 53 2.91 0.29 7.88
N ARG A 54 3.01 1.39 7.13
CA ARG A 54 3.76 2.57 7.58
C ARG A 54 3.14 3.28 8.79
N THR A 55 1.81 3.20 8.96
CA THR A 55 1.05 3.91 10.02
C THR A 55 -0.21 3.19 10.48
N ALA A 56 -0.79 2.29 9.68
CA ALA A 56 -2.03 1.62 10.04
C ALA A 56 -1.79 0.43 10.99
N ASN A 57 -2.82 0.09 11.77
CA ASN A 57 -2.79 -1.05 12.69
C ASN A 57 -2.81 -2.38 11.92
N PHE A 58 -1.71 -3.12 12.01
CA PHE A 58 -1.52 -4.43 11.40
C PHE A 58 -1.33 -5.55 12.42
N LEU A 59 -1.56 -5.30 13.72
CA LEU A 59 -1.48 -6.33 14.74
C LEU A 59 -2.49 -7.46 14.54
N ALA A 60 -3.68 -7.15 14.01
CA ALA A 60 -4.73 -8.13 13.73
C ALA A 60 -5.43 -7.82 12.41
N THR A 61 -5.09 -8.55 11.36
CA THR A 61 -5.65 -8.38 10.02
C THR A 61 -6.22 -9.70 9.49
N ALA A 62 -6.93 -9.69 8.37
CA ALA A 62 -7.31 -10.92 7.68
C ALA A 62 -6.06 -11.76 7.36
N THR A 63 -4.97 -11.13 6.94
CA THR A 63 -3.70 -11.81 6.63
C THR A 63 -3.14 -12.57 7.83
N THR A 64 -3.11 -11.97 9.03
CA THR A 64 -2.60 -12.67 10.22
C THR A 64 -3.41 -13.91 10.52
N ARG A 65 -4.72 -13.85 10.39
CA ARG A 65 -5.63 -14.97 10.60
C ARG A 65 -5.52 -16.03 9.51
N GLU A 66 -5.65 -15.62 8.25
CA GLU A 66 -5.76 -16.55 7.12
C GLU A 66 -4.44 -17.29 6.82
N MET A 67 -3.29 -16.61 6.96
CA MET A 67 -2.00 -17.28 6.75
C MET A 67 -1.62 -18.19 7.93
N THR A 68 -2.00 -17.82 9.17
CA THR A 68 -1.81 -18.70 10.33
C THR A 68 -2.64 -20.00 10.21
N ARG A 69 -3.89 -19.91 9.75
CA ARG A 69 -4.74 -21.09 9.46
C ARG A 69 -4.14 -22.01 8.39
N ARG A 70 -3.30 -21.46 7.50
CA ARG A 70 -2.60 -22.20 6.45
C ARG A 70 -1.23 -22.74 6.87
N GLY A 71 -0.91 -22.67 8.19
CA GLY A 71 0.27 -23.28 8.77
C GLY A 71 1.52 -22.39 8.82
N PHE A 72 1.41 -21.08 8.61
CA PHE A 72 2.53 -20.16 8.73
C PHE A 72 2.56 -19.48 10.11
N MET A 73 3.77 -19.22 10.63
CA MET A 73 3.91 -18.27 11.73
C MET A 73 3.76 -16.86 11.17
N VAL A 74 2.94 -16.01 11.79
CA VAL A 74 2.70 -14.64 11.28
C VAL A 74 2.95 -13.63 12.39
N LEU A 75 3.80 -12.64 12.12
CA LEU A 75 4.00 -11.47 12.94
C LEU A 75 3.33 -10.27 12.30
N GLY A 76 2.24 -9.81 12.92
CA GLY A 76 1.65 -8.51 12.60
C GLY A 76 2.34 -7.42 13.41
N MET A 77 2.80 -6.33 12.76
CA MET A 77 3.51 -5.25 13.44
C MET A 77 2.89 -3.89 13.18
N ASN A 78 2.96 -3.02 14.19
CA ASN A 78 2.76 -1.59 14.06
C ASN A 78 4.12 -0.89 14.19
N PRO A 79 4.44 0.04 13.27
CA PRO A 79 5.70 0.78 13.29
C PRO A 79 5.69 1.87 14.36
N ARG A 80 6.82 2.55 14.55
CA ARG A 80 6.96 3.72 15.44
C ARG A 80 6.00 4.86 15.10
N SER A 81 5.58 4.96 13.84
CA SER A 81 4.62 5.94 13.31
C SER A 81 3.16 5.43 13.35
N ASP A 82 2.86 4.43 14.20
CA ASP A 82 1.51 3.87 14.36
C ASP A 82 0.49 4.99 14.67
N ASN A 83 -0.56 5.05 13.84
CA ASN A 83 -1.64 6.04 13.92
C ASN A 83 -1.15 7.52 13.89
N ASN A 84 0.03 7.78 13.35
CA ASN A 84 0.58 9.13 13.24
C ASN A 84 1.00 9.45 11.80
N GLU A 85 0.04 9.90 10.98
CA GLU A 85 0.29 10.31 9.59
C GLU A 85 1.02 11.65 9.50
N ALA A 86 1.02 12.45 10.57
CA ALA A 86 1.59 13.79 10.56
C ALA A 86 3.12 13.79 10.68
N ALA A 87 3.72 12.80 11.36
CA ALA A 87 5.15 12.78 11.64
C ALA A 87 5.77 11.44 11.23
N VAL A 88 5.71 11.11 9.93
CA VAL A 88 6.29 9.88 9.39
C VAL A 88 7.70 10.14 8.88
N HIS A 89 8.69 9.57 9.55
CA HIS A 89 10.05 9.40 9.02
C HIS A 89 10.13 8.03 8.34
N PHE A 90 9.87 8.00 7.05
CA PHE A 90 9.67 6.75 6.31
C PHE A 90 10.90 5.84 6.37
N GLU A 91 12.09 6.40 6.25
CA GLU A 91 13.36 5.68 6.29
C GLU A 91 13.56 4.96 7.63
N ALA A 92 13.12 5.56 8.73
CA ALA A 92 13.23 4.97 10.06
C ALA A 92 12.35 3.73 10.27
N ASN A 93 11.27 3.57 9.49
CA ASN A 93 10.43 2.36 9.54
C ASN A 93 11.20 1.10 9.13
N ALA A 94 12.31 1.23 8.40
CA ALA A 94 13.17 0.10 8.08
C ALA A 94 13.79 -0.54 9.34
N LEU A 95 14.08 0.25 10.38
CA LEU A 95 14.58 -0.26 11.66
C LEU A 95 13.51 -1.07 12.41
N ASP A 96 12.25 -0.73 12.23
CA ASP A 96 11.13 -1.46 12.84
C ASP A 96 10.97 -2.83 12.16
N ILE A 97 11.07 -2.87 10.83
CA ILE A 97 11.05 -4.13 10.05
C ILE A 97 12.26 -5.00 10.41
N LYS A 98 13.47 -4.41 10.57
CA LYS A 98 14.65 -5.11 11.06
C LYS A 98 14.38 -5.85 12.36
N SER A 99 13.81 -5.14 13.34
CA SER A 99 13.50 -5.73 14.65
C SER A 99 12.56 -6.94 14.53
N GLY A 100 11.55 -6.85 13.65
CA GLY A 100 10.63 -7.95 13.38
C GLY A 100 11.30 -9.16 12.72
N ILE A 101 12.17 -8.95 11.72
CA ILE A 101 12.90 -10.04 11.06
C ILE A 101 13.85 -10.72 12.05
N GLU A 102 14.62 -9.94 12.82
CA GLU A 102 15.53 -10.48 13.84
C GLU A 102 14.78 -11.28 14.92
N PHE A 103 13.60 -10.81 15.33
CA PHE A 103 12.74 -11.53 16.26
C PHE A 103 12.23 -12.85 15.67
N LEU A 104 11.74 -12.84 14.43
CA LEU A 104 11.24 -14.05 13.77
C LEU A 104 12.34 -15.09 13.54
N ARG A 105 13.53 -14.69 13.16
CA ARG A 105 14.66 -15.60 12.96
C ARG A 105 15.12 -16.29 14.25
N LYS A 106 14.79 -15.76 15.43
CA LYS A 106 15.05 -16.36 16.74
C LYS A 106 13.95 -17.33 17.17
N GLN A 107 12.82 -17.43 16.44
CA GLN A 107 11.75 -18.36 16.82
C GLN A 107 12.16 -19.80 16.48
N PRO A 108 11.84 -20.77 17.34
CA PRO A 108 12.15 -22.17 17.12
C PRO A 108 11.61 -22.68 15.78
N GLY A 109 12.44 -23.34 15.00
CA GLY A 109 12.10 -23.94 13.70
C GLY A 109 12.04 -22.97 12.52
N ILE A 110 12.04 -21.66 12.71
CA ILE A 110 11.96 -20.70 11.61
C ILE A 110 13.31 -20.59 10.90
N THR A 111 13.32 -20.91 9.61
CA THR A 111 14.48 -20.85 8.72
C THR A 111 14.31 -19.81 7.62
N LYS A 112 13.07 -19.39 7.34
CA LYS A 112 12.70 -18.45 6.28
C LYS A 112 11.78 -17.36 6.80
N VAL A 113 12.00 -16.11 6.37
CA VAL A 113 11.15 -14.96 6.68
C VAL A 113 10.71 -14.30 5.38
N VAL A 114 9.39 -14.22 5.17
CA VAL A 114 8.78 -13.59 4.01
C VAL A 114 8.13 -12.28 4.44
N LEU A 115 8.44 -11.18 3.74
CA LEU A 115 7.79 -9.89 3.94
C LEU A 115 6.46 -9.86 3.19
N TRP A 116 5.45 -9.30 3.86
CA TRP A 116 4.12 -9.09 3.30
C TRP A 116 3.77 -7.60 3.34
N GLY A 117 3.83 -6.97 2.18
CA GLY A 117 3.53 -5.56 2.00
C GLY A 117 2.15 -5.33 1.39
N HIS A 118 1.11 -5.14 2.21
CA HIS A 118 -0.22 -4.76 1.75
C HIS A 118 -0.38 -3.25 1.79
N SER A 119 -1.00 -2.66 0.75
CA SER A 119 -1.31 -1.24 0.74
C SER A 119 -0.04 -0.39 0.92
N GLY A 120 -0.04 0.57 1.86
CA GLY A 120 1.14 1.36 2.26
C GLY A 120 2.26 0.55 2.93
N GLY A 121 2.03 -0.72 3.25
CA GLY A 121 3.09 -1.66 3.64
C GLY A 121 3.95 -2.10 2.46
N GLY A 122 3.44 -2.01 1.23
CA GLY A 122 4.19 -2.34 0.01
C GLY A 122 5.46 -1.52 -0.15
N PRO A 123 5.39 -0.19 -0.22
CA PRO A 123 6.59 0.64 -0.29
C PRO A 123 7.49 0.49 0.94
N ALA A 124 6.95 0.28 2.16
CA ALA A 124 7.76 0.12 3.36
C ALA A 124 8.60 -1.17 3.31
N THR A 125 8.00 -2.30 2.96
CA THR A 125 8.70 -3.59 2.88
C THR A 125 9.64 -3.67 1.68
N SER A 126 9.27 -3.10 0.53
CA SER A 126 10.14 -3.05 -0.63
C SER A 126 11.34 -2.11 -0.42
N PHE A 127 11.13 -0.93 0.19
CA PHE A 127 12.23 -0.05 0.59
C PHE A 127 13.21 -0.77 1.54
N TYR A 128 12.68 -1.40 2.59
CA TYR A 128 13.49 -2.18 3.51
C TYR A 128 14.36 -3.20 2.78
N GLN A 129 13.75 -4.01 1.91
CA GLN A 129 14.48 -5.07 1.19
C GLN A 129 15.52 -4.51 0.22
N ALA A 130 15.19 -3.40 -0.47
CA ALA A 130 16.16 -2.75 -1.36
C ALA A 130 17.39 -2.24 -0.58
N VAL A 131 17.18 -1.61 0.59
CA VAL A 131 18.30 -1.18 1.45
C VAL A 131 19.05 -2.37 2.03
N ALA A 132 18.35 -3.45 2.41
CA ALA A 132 19.02 -4.66 2.91
C ALA A 132 19.91 -5.32 1.85
N GLU A 133 19.58 -5.21 0.56
CA GLU A 133 20.38 -5.77 -0.53
C GLU A 133 21.49 -4.83 -1.02
N GLN A 134 21.24 -3.52 -1.04
CA GLN A 134 22.13 -2.52 -1.66
C GLN A 134 22.91 -1.67 -0.63
N GLY A 135 22.52 -1.72 0.65
CA GLY A 135 23.03 -0.83 1.68
C GLY A 135 22.41 0.59 1.61
N PRO A 136 22.87 1.51 2.52
CA PRO A 136 22.37 2.89 2.58
C PRO A 136 22.58 3.71 1.32
N SER A 137 23.49 3.33 0.42
CA SER A 137 23.68 4.00 -0.87
C SER A 137 22.41 4.03 -1.73
N TYR A 138 21.51 3.06 -1.56
CA TYR A 138 20.22 3.05 -2.24
C TYR A 138 19.36 4.30 -1.98
N CYS A 139 19.36 4.79 -0.76
CA CYS A 139 18.53 5.92 -0.33
C CYS A 139 19.30 7.24 -0.21
N ARG A 140 20.43 7.36 -0.87
CA ARG A 140 21.26 8.57 -0.91
C ARG A 140 21.47 9.05 -2.35
N GLY A 141 21.69 10.35 -2.49
CA GLY A 141 22.03 10.96 -3.76
C GLY A 141 21.31 12.29 -4.01
N PRO A 142 21.80 13.09 -4.96
CA PRO A 142 21.39 14.48 -5.15
C PRO A 142 19.92 14.63 -5.53
N ASN A 143 19.30 13.60 -6.07
CA ASN A 143 17.90 13.62 -6.49
C ASN A 143 16.93 13.16 -5.37
N LYS A 144 17.46 12.64 -4.23
CA LYS A 144 16.61 12.19 -3.11
C LYS A 144 16.05 13.35 -2.30
N LEU A 145 14.75 13.37 -2.09
CA LEU A 145 14.08 14.36 -1.25
C LEU A 145 14.38 14.17 0.23
N ALA A 146 14.57 12.92 0.66
CA ALA A 146 15.08 12.57 1.97
C ALA A 146 16.17 11.49 1.81
N GLU A 147 17.20 11.57 2.63
CA GLU A 147 18.29 10.59 2.64
C GLU A 147 18.28 9.80 3.93
N CYS A 148 18.71 8.55 3.87
CA CYS A 148 18.95 7.74 5.05
C CYS A 148 20.39 7.91 5.58
N ASP A 149 20.57 7.61 6.84
CA ASP A 149 21.87 7.59 7.50
C ASP A 149 22.47 6.19 7.59
N ASP A 150 23.60 6.05 8.26
CA ASP A 150 24.32 4.77 8.39
C ASP A 150 23.62 3.77 9.33
N SER A 151 22.59 4.18 10.07
CA SER A 151 21.80 3.25 10.92
C SER A 151 21.11 2.15 10.11
N LEU A 152 20.92 2.39 8.81
CA LEU A 152 20.38 1.40 7.88
C LEU A 152 21.43 0.48 7.25
N ALA A 153 22.68 0.55 7.69
CA ALA A 153 23.71 -0.39 7.24
C ALA A 153 23.51 -1.79 7.84
N GLY A 154 23.76 -2.83 7.03
CA GLY A 154 23.74 -4.21 7.50
C GLY A 154 22.36 -4.74 7.91
N LEU A 155 21.28 -4.23 7.30
CA LEU A 155 19.92 -4.78 7.50
C LEU A 155 19.87 -6.25 7.08
N PRO A 156 19.30 -7.16 7.89
CA PRO A 156 19.12 -8.56 7.51
C PRO A 156 18.14 -8.69 6.35
N LYS A 157 18.54 -9.36 5.26
CA LYS A 157 17.66 -9.61 4.10
C LYS A 157 16.53 -10.56 4.49
N ALA A 158 15.32 -10.33 3.99
CA ALA A 158 14.27 -11.34 3.99
C ALA A 158 14.53 -12.39 2.89
N ASP A 159 13.80 -13.51 2.94
CA ASP A 159 13.94 -14.60 1.99
C ASP A 159 12.96 -14.48 0.81
N GLY A 160 11.86 -13.74 0.96
CA GLY A 160 10.87 -13.45 -0.07
C GLY A 160 10.07 -12.19 0.22
N LEU A 161 9.46 -11.61 -0.82
CA LEU A 161 8.61 -10.43 -0.72
C LEU A 161 7.28 -10.67 -1.46
N ILE A 162 6.19 -10.38 -0.79
CA ILE A 162 4.83 -10.41 -1.36
C ILE A 162 4.25 -9.01 -1.29
N LEU A 163 3.91 -8.44 -2.43
CA LEU A 163 3.27 -7.15 -2.60
C LEU A 163 1.79 -7.36 -2.88
N VAL A 164 0.93 -6.99 -1.93
CA VAL A 164 -0.51 -7.20 -2.00
C VAL A 164 -1.20 -5.88 -2.25
N ASP A 165 -1.68 -5.70 -3.48
CA ASP A 165 -2.33 -4.47 -3.92
C ASP A 165 -1.59 -3.24 -3.39
N ALA A 166 -0.26 -3.30 -3.54
CA ALA A 166 0.67 -2.37 -2.92
C ALA A 166 0.52 -0.96 -3.50
N HIS A 167 0.62 0.04 -2.63
CA HIS A 167 0.71 1.42 -3.10
C HIS A 167 1.90 1.59 -4.05
N PRO A 168 1.78 2.40 -5.11
CA PRO A 168 2.94 2.82 -5.91
C PRO A 168 3.97 3.59 -5.05
N GLY A 169 3.47 4.27 -4.05
CA GLY A 169 4.07 5.02 -2.99
C GLY A 169 3.00 5.91 -2.39
N VAL A 170 3.07 6.20 -1.09
CA VAL A 170 2.13 7.16 -0.49
C VAL A 170 2.36 8.55 -1.06
N SER A 171 3.61 8.92 -1.36
CA SER A 171 4.00 10.13 -2.08
C SER A 171 3.30 10.23 -3.45
N ILE A 172 3.25 9.14 -4.20
CA ILE A 172 2.59 9.08 -5.52
C ILE A 172 1.06 9.18 -5.34
N ASN A 173 0.50 8.50 -4.35
CA ASN A 173 -0.92 8.64 -4.03
C ASN A 173 -1.27 10.07 -3.59
N GLY A 174 -0.39 10.72 -2.83
CA GLY A 174 -0.51 12.13 -2.46
C GLY A 174 -0.50 13.05 -3.67
N LEU A 175 0.48 12.87 -4.57
CA LEU A 175 0.54 13.61 -5.84
C LEU A 175 -0.77 13.48 -6.63
N ARG A 176 -1.28 12.27 -6.79
CA ARG A 176 -2.51 11.99 -7.53
C ARG A 176 -3.79 12.44 -6.82
N SER A 177 -3.74 12.68 -5.51
CA SER A 177 -4.86 13.20 -4.71
C SER A 177 -4.89 14.71 -4.59
N LEU A 178 -3.76 15.36 -4.82
CA LEU A 178 -3.57 16.80 -4.70
C LEU A 178 -4.46 17.54 -5.70
N ASN A 179 -5.33 18.47 -5.22
CA ASN A 179 -6.18 19.26 -6.10
C ASN A 179 -5.36 20.37 -6.78
N PRO A 180 -5.13 20.31 -8.09
CA PRO A 180 -4.29 21.27 -8.80
C PRO A 180 -4.97 22.63 -9.02
N ALA A 181 -6.28 22.73 -8.78
CA ALA A 181 -7.04 23.96 -8.95
C ALA A 181 -6.73 25.04 -7.89
N VAL A 182 -6.06 24.68 -6.80
CA VAL A 182 -5.67 25.65 -5.74
C VAL A 182 -4.64 26.63 -6.29
N VAL A 183 -5.02 27.90 -6.32
CA VAL A 183 -4.19 29.01 -6.85
C VAL A 183 -3.24 29.55 -5.77
N ASP A 184 -3.69 29.68 -4.53
CA ASP A 184 -2.87 30.11 -3.38
C ASP A 184 -3.03 29.10 -2.22
N GLU A 185 -1.90 28.60 -1.73
CA GLU A 185 -1.90 27.65 -0.59
C GLU A 185 -2.41 28.30 0.71
N ARG A 186 -2.43 29.63 0.82
CA ARG A 186 -2.94 30.39 1.97
C ARG A 186 -4.43 30.69 1.85
N ASP A 187 -4.97 30.67 0.62
CA ASP A 187 -6.39 30.83 0.34
C ASP A 187 -6.89 29.66 -0.55
N PRO A 188 -7.14 28.48 0.02
CA PRO A 188 -7.57 27.31 -0.73
C PRO A 188 -9.03 27.38 -1.23
N SER A 189 -9.76 28.46 -0.93
CA SER A 189 -11.08 28.72 -1.46
C SER A 189 -11.05 29.27 -2.88
N THR A 190 -9.96 29.96 -3.25
CA THR A 190 -9.73 30.46 -4.62
C THR A 190 -9.20 29.36 -5.51
N LEU A 191 -10.04 28.89 -6.44
CA LEU A 191 -9.74 27.80 -7.37
C LEU A 191 -9.71 28.30 -8.80
N ASP A 192 -8.80 27.72 -9.60
CA ASP A 192 -8.88 27.82 -11.06
C ASP A 192 -10.02 26.93 -11.57
N PRO A 193 -11.12 27.50 -12.12
CA PRO A 193 -12.27 26.73 -12.56
C PRO A 193 -11.95 25.80 -13.72
N THR A 194 -10.88 26.05 -14.48
CA THR A 194 -10.47 25.22 -15.62
C THR A 194 -9.76 23.92 -15.18
N LEU A 195 -9.35 23.86 -13.93
CA LEU A 195 -8.68 22.71 -13.29
C LEU A 195 -9.50 22.10 -12.14
N ASP A 196 -10.69 22.64 -11.83
CA ASP A 196 -11.54 22.08 -10.76
C ASP A 196 -12.08 20.69 -11.17
N PRO A 197 -11.66 19.59 -10.49
CA PRO A 197 -12.12 18.25 -10.82
C PRO A 197 -13.59 18.01 -10.49
N PHE A 198 -14.20 18.88 -9.70
CA PHE A 198 -15.60 18.76 -9.28
C PHE A 198 -16.56 19.67 -10.07
N SER A 199 -16.03 20.38 -11.07
CA SER A 199 -16.85 21.18 -11.97
C SER A 199 -17.56 20.29 -13.01
N PRO A 200 -18.91 20.39 -13.15
CA PRO A 200 -19.62 19.71 -14.22
C PRO A 200 -19.12 20.09 -15.62
N ALA A 201 -18.64 21.34 -15.81
CA ALA A 201 -18.05 21.79 -17.08
C ALA A 201 -16.77 21.03 -17.45
N ASN A 202 -16.07 20.46 -16.48
CA ASN A 202 -14.87 19.65 -16.69
C ASN A 202 -15.16 18.13 -16.81
N GLY A 203 -16.43 17.71 -16.65
CA GLY A 203 -16.85 16.31 -16.77
C GLY A 203 -17.19 15.62 -15.45
N TYR A 204 -17.30 16.37 -14.34
CA TYR A 204 -17.70 15.80 -13.05
C TYR A 204 -19.18 15.47 -13.04
N ALA A 205 -19.49 14.28 -12.55
CA ALA A 205 -20.81 13.88 -12.06
C ALA A 205 -20.60 12.89 -10.90
N ASP A 206 -21.27 13.10 -9.76
CA ASP A 206 -21.06 12.25 -8.58
C ASP A 206 -21.42 10.80 -8.86
N GLY A 207 -20.43 9.91 -8.80
CA GLY A 207 -20.56 8.50 -9.13
C GLY A 207 -20.65 8.17 -10.62
N ALA A 208 -20.38 9.14 -11.52
CA ALA A 208 -20.46 8.96 -12.98
C ALA A 208 -19.53 9.92 -13.75
N ALA A 209 -18.47 10.43 -13.12
CA ALA A 209 -17.55 11.39 -13.76
C ALA A 209 -16.89 10.80 -15.01
N ARG A 210 -16.72 11.65 -16.04
CA ARG A 210 -16.01 11.35 -17.28
C ARG A 210 -15.26 12.60 -17.74
N TYR A 211 -13.95 12.53 -17.69
CA TYR A 211 -13.07 13.64 -18.04
C TYR A 211 -12.55 13.48 -19.47
N SER A 212 -12.49 14.58 -20.22
CA SER A 212 -11.88 14.58 -21.55
C SER A 212 -10.37 14.34 -21.46
N ASP A 213 -9.76 13.83 -22.51
CA ASP A 213 -8.31 13.59 -22.54
C ASP A 213 -7.52 14.91 -22.41
N ASP A 214 -8.05 16.01 -22.93
CA ASP A 214 -7.46 17.33 -22.76
C ASP A 214 -7.47 17.77 -21.29
N PHE A 215 -8.61 17.64 -20.62
CA PHE A 215 -8.69 17.96 -19.19
C PHE A 215 -7.73 17.07 -18.37
N LYS A 216 -7.69 15.76 -18.62
CA LYS A 216 -6.79 14.84 -17.94
C LYS A 216 -5.32 15.25 -18.08
N ARG A 217 -4.86 15.57 -19.30
CA ARG A 217 -3.49 16.02 -19.53
C ARG A 217 -3.17 17.28 -18.71
N ARG A 218 -3.99 18.33 -18.82
CA ARG A 218 -3.80 19.58 -18.06
C ARG A 218 -3.82 19.36 -16.57
N TYR A 219 -4.74 18.55 -16.09
CA TYR A 219 -4.91 18.22 -14.68
C TYR A 219 -3.69 17.51 -14.10
N PHE A 220 -3.21 16.45 -14.76
CA PHE A 220 -2.07 15.67 -14.28
C PHE A 220 -0.76 16.48 -14.31
N THR A 221 -0.55 17.31 -15.32
CA THR A 221 0.59 18.24 -15.35
C THR A 221 0.49 19.27 -14.21
N ALA A 222 -0.67 19.88 -14.01
CA ALA A 222 -0.86 20.86 -12.96
C ALA A 222 -0.74 20.26 -11.53
N GLN A 223 -1.09 18.98 -11.33
CA GLN A 223 -0.79 18.26 -10.09
C GLN A 223 0.72 18.17 -9.82
N ALA A 224 1.50 17.80 -10.85
CA ALA A 224 2.95 17.73 -10.75
C ALA A 224 3.57 19.10 -10.47
N ASP A 225 3.12 20.15 -11.16
CA ASP A 225 3.59 21.53 -10.95
C ASP A 225 3.31 22.01 -9.52
N ARG A 226 2.11 21.74 -9.00
CA ARG A 226 1.77 22.09 -7.61
C ARG A 226 2.64 21.32 -6.61
N MET A 227 2.82 20.01 -6.79
CA MET A 227 3.69 19.20 -5.93
C MET A 227 5.12 19.71 -5.95
N ASN A 228 5.66 20.03 -7.12
CA ASN A 228 7.02 20.55 -7.26
C ASN A 228 7.18 21.90 -6.53
N ARG A 229 6.20 22.81 -6.62
CA ARG A 229 6.24 24.09 -5.85
C ARG A 229 6.25 23.84 -4.34
N LEU A 230 5.43 22.90 -3.85
CA LEU A 230 5.41 22.50 -2.44
C LEU A 230 6.76 21.93 -1.99
N ILE A 231 7.38 21.09 -2.81
CA ILE A 231 8.71 20.52 -2.56
C ILE A 231 9.76 21.62 -2.51
N ASP A 232 9.77 22.56 -3.47
CA ASP A 232 10.76 23.64 -3.52
C ASP A 232 10.68 24.53 -2.28
N ARG A 233 9.45 24.85 -1.81
CA ARG A 233 9.23 25.54 -0.54
C ARG A 233 9.80 24.76 0.64
N ALA A 234 9.44 23.48 0.77
CA ALA A 234 9.92 22.64 1.86
C ALA A 234 11.45 22.50 1.88
N LEU A 235 12.08 22.38 0.71
CA LEU A 235 13.54 22.32 0.60
C LEU A 235 14.21 23.65 0.96
N ALA A 236 13.57 24.79 0.67
CA ALA A 236 14.06 26.10 1.07
C ALA A 236 14.02 26.27 2.60
N GLU A 237 12.91 25.88 3.24
CA GLU A 237 12.76 25.89 4.70
C GLU A 237 13.77 24.94 5.37
N ARG A 238 13.96 23.73 4.85
CA ARG A 238 14.99 22.80 5.35
C ARG A 238 16.41 23.37 5.24
N ARG A 239 16.72 24.14 4.19
CA ARG A 239 18.00 24.86 4.10
C ARG A 239 18.13 25.93 5.16
N ALA A 240 17.07 26.68 5.43
CA ALA A 240 17.05 27.71 6.49
C ALA A 240 17.27 27.10 7.89
N MET A 241 16.65 25.93 8.17
CA MET A 241 16.92 25.17 9.40
C MET A 241 18.38 24.80 9.54
N LYS A 242 18.99 24.23 8.50
CA LYS A 242 20.40 23.87 8.48
C LYS A 242 21.34 25.08 8.65
N ALA A 243 20.92 26.26 8.19
CA ALA A 243 21.66 27.51 8.34
C ALA A 243 21.43 28.21 9.70
N GLY A 244 20.55 27.67 10.54
CA GLY A 244 20.18 28.27 11.83
C GLY A 244 19.35 29.55 11.71
N THR A 245 18.68 29.78 10.58
CA THR A 245 17.86 30.97 10.32
C THR A 245 16.35 30.72 10.40
N ALA A 246 15.95 29.43 10.53
CA ALA A 246 14.55 29.08 10.77
C ALA A 246 14.15 29.21 12.24
N PRO A 247 12.85 29.36 12.56
CA PRO A 247 12.36 29.43 13.94
C PRO A 247 12.67 28.16 14.75
N TYR A 248 12.63 26.99 14.12
CA TYR A 248 12.94 25.70 14.73
C TYR A 248 14.11 25.03 14.01
N PRO A 249 15.05 24.39 14.75
CA PRO A 249 16.26 23.83 14.16
C PRO A 249 16.08 22.43 13.55
N ASP A 250 15.02 21.72 13.94
CA ASP A 250 14.84 20.30 13.67
C ASP A 250 13.69 19.99 12.71
N ASP A 251 12.52 20.64 12.82
CA ASP A 251 11.36 20.42 11.96
C ASP A 251 10.38 21.61 12.05
N ASP A 252 9.39 21.67 11.17
CA ASP A 252 8.32 22.70 11.22
C ASP A 252 7.01 22.13 10.71
N ALA A 253 5.91 22.85 10.97
CA ALA A 253 4.59 22.48 10.50
C ALA A 253 4.46 22.69 8.98
N MET A 254 3.86 21.73 8.30
CA MET A 254 3.48 21.84 6.91
C MET A 254 2.01 21.48 6.73
N VAL A 255 1.20 22.46 6.39
CA VAL A 255 -0.22 22.26 6.08
C VAL A 255 -0.40 22.46 4.59
N VAL A 256 -0.98 21.45 3.94
CA VAL A 256 -1.30 21.49 2.51
C VAL A 256 -2.80 21.35 2.35
N PRO A 257 -3.50 22.43 1.98
CA PRO A 257 -4.95 22.40 1.79
C PRO A 257 -5.31 21.61 0.54
N ARG A 258 -6.50 21.02 0.53
CA ARG A 258 -7.02 20.22 -0.59
C ARG A 258 -5.98 19.22 -1.13
N PHE A 259 -5.31 18.54 -0.20
CA PHE A 259 -4.33 17.48 -0.52
C PHE A 259 -5.01 16.16 -0.86
N GLU A 260 -6.15 15.88 -0.22
CA GLU A 260 -6.88 14.61 -0.36
C GLU A 260 -8.12 14.77 -1.25
N GLY A 261 -8.56 13.66 -1.85
CA GLY A 261 -9.90 13.55 -2.45
C GLY A 261 -10.05 14.03 -3.89
N ALA A 262 -8.97 14.45 -4.57
CA ALA A 262 -9.01 14.91 -5.96
C ALA A 262 -8.44 13.89 -6.96
N ARG A 263 -8.43 12.60 -6.60
CA ARG A 263 -7.86 11.52 -7.43
C ARG A 263 -8.82 11.16 -8.57
N LEU A 264 -8.51 11.60 -9.80
CA LEU A 264 -9.39 11.39 -10.95
C LEU A 264 -9.68 9.91 -11.22
N MET A 265 -8.73 9.01 -11.00
CA MET A 265 -8.92 7.56 -11.24
C MET A 265 -9.92 6.89 -10.29
N GLU A 266 -10.25 7.52 -9.15
CA GLU A 266 -11.36 7.07 -8.29
C GLU A 266 -12.70 7.62 -8.77
N LEU A 267 -12.71 8.82 -9.33
CA LEU A 267 -13.90 9.49 -9.84
C LEU A 267 -14.29 8.95 -11.22
N ASP A 268 -13.31 8.76 -12.11
CA ASP A 268 -13.45 8.16 -13.44
C ASP A 268 -12.70 6.83 -13.53
N PRO A 269 -13.39 5.69 -13.38
CA PRO A 269 -12.77 4.37 -13.43
C PRO A 269 -12.15 3.99 -14.77
N SER A 270 -12.34 4.77 -15.85
CA SER A 270 -11.68 4.51 -17.12
C SER A 270 -10.17 4.79 -17.09
N ILE A 271 -9.71 5.56 -16.09
CA ILE A 271 -8.29 5.89 -15.92
C ILE A 271 -7.59 4.72 -15.21
N HIS A 272 -6.53 4.17 -15.81
CA HIS A 272 -5.79 3.02 -15.28
C HIS A 272 -6.70 1.82 -14.93
N HIS A 273 -7.72 1.57 -15.75
CA HIS A 273 -8.72 0.54 -15.44
C HIS A 273 -8.27 -0.89 -15.74
N ALA A 274 -7.18 -1.07 -16.50
CA ALA A 274 -6.73 -2.39 -16.96
C ALA A 274 -5.21 -2.49 -17.02
N THR A 275 -4.71 -3.71 -17.11
CA THR A 275 -3.33 -4.01 -17.50
C THR A 275 -3.12 -3.68 -18.98
N VAL A 276 -1.90 -3.32 -19.36
CA VAL A 276 -1.53 -3.06 -20.77
C VAL A 276 -1.25 -4.37 -21.50
N LYS A 277 -0.71 -5.36 -20.80
CA LYS A 277 -0.42 -6.69 -21.35
C LYS A 277 -1.38 -7.74 -20.78
N PRO A 278 -1.62 -8.86 -21.49
CA PRO A 278 -2.27 -10.00 -20.89
C PRO A 278 -1.51 -10.46 -19.65
N GLN A 279 -2.22 -10.58 -18.53
CA GLN A 279 -1.67 -11.01 -17.25
C GLN A 279 -2.46 -12.18 -16.70
N ARG A 280 -1.87 -12.89 -15.74
CA ARG A 280 -2.55 -13.99 -15.03
C ARG A 280 -3.64 -13.43 -14.14
N VAL A 281 -4.84 -13.98 -14.24
CA VAL A 281 -6.02 -13.61 -13.44
C VAL A 281 -6.49 -14.86 -12.69
N LEU A 282 -6.55 -14.74 -11.37
CA LEU A 282 -7.14 -15.75 -10.49
C LEU A 282 -8.65 -15.52 -10.44
N THR A 283 -9.40 -16.43 -11.02
CA THR A 283 -10.85 -16.35 -11.14
C THR A 283 -11.58 -16.87 -9.90
N ASN A 284 -12.86 -16.61 -9.80
CA ASN A 284 -13.67 -16.98 -8.63
C ASN A 284 -13.77 -18.52 -8.41
N ASP A 285 -13.61 -19.32 -9.45
CA ASP A 285 -13.56 -20.80 -9.36
C ASP A 285 -12.17 -21.35 -8.96
N GLY A 286 -11.18 -20.46 -8.75
CA GLY A 286 -9.81 -20.82 -8.36
C GLY A 286 -8.89 -21.16 -9.53
N THR A 287 -9.37 -21.08 -10.77
CA THR A 287 -8.52 -21.25 -11.95
C THR A 287 -7.70 -20.00 -12.25
N VAL A 288 -6.60 -20.18 -12.99
CA VAL A 288 -5.77 -19.07 -13.46
C VAL A 288 -5.83 -18.98 -14.97
N VAL A 289 -6.33 -17.87 -15.48
CA VAL A 289 -6.41 -17.57 -16.92
C VAL A 289 -5.49 -16.41 -17.29
N THR A 290 -5.07 -16.32 -18.55
CA THR A 290 -4.26 -15.21 -19.05
C THR A 290 -5.11 -14.32 -19.96
N ARG A 291 -5.30 -13.06 -19.57
CA ARG A 291 -6.05 -12.03 -20.33
C ARG A 291 -5.66 -10.63 -19.90
N ILE A 292 -6.08 -9.62 -20.65
CA ILE A 292 -6.09 -8.26 -20.12
C ILE A 292 -6.98 -8.26 -18.87
N ALA A 293 -6.41 -7.84 -17.73
CA ALA A 293 -7.14 -7.77 -16.47
C ALA A 293 -7.78 -6.37 -16.34
N GLU A 294 -9.10 -6.33 -16.38
CA GLU A 294 -9.88 -5.09 -16.23
C GLU A 294 -10.41 -4.95 -14.80
N SER A 295 -10.38 -3.72 -14.27
CA SER A 295 -10.97 -3.42 -12.98
C SER A 295 -12.48 -3.34 -13.06
N VAL A 296 -13.15 -4.03 -12.15
CA VAL A 296 -14.61 -3.97 -11.99
C VAL A 296 -15.06 -2.90 -10.98
N ARG A 297 -14.13 -2.04 -10.51
CA ARG A 297 -14.43 -0.98 -9.55
C ARG A 297 -15.49 -0.02 -10.03
N ARG A 298 -16.26 0.50 -9.09
CA ARG A 298 -17.24 1.56 -9.37
C ARG A 298 -16.65 2.94 -9.13
N PRO A 299 -17.20 3.99 -9.78
CA PRO A 299 -16.81 5.37 -9.48
C PRO A 299 -17.05 5.71 -8.00
N ALA A 300 -16.12 6.44 -7.40
CA ALA A 300 -16.30 6.96 -6.05
C ALA A 300 -17.37 8.07 -6.01
N ARG A 301 -17.95 8.29 -4.81
CA ARG A 301 -19.00 9.29 -4.56
C ARG A 301 -18.65 10.17 -3.36
N GLY A 302 -19.20 11.38 -3.34
CA GLY A 302 -19.11 12.30 -2.21
C GLY A 302 -17.72 12.90 -1.98
N TYR A 303 -16.80 12.82 -2.94
CA TYR A 303 -15.44 13.34 -2.81
C TYR A 303 -15.37 14.87 -2.84
N ASP A 304 -16.27 15.54 -3.57
CA ASP A 304 -16.38 17.00 -3.64
C ASP A 304 -16.57 17.61 -2.25
N ARG A 305 -17.49 17.03 -1.45
CA ARG A 305 -17.79 17.49 -0.09
C ARG A 305 -16.61 17.32 0.85
N ARG A 306 -15.90 16.19 0.77
CA ARG A 306 -14.71 15.94 1.59
C ARG A 306 -13.58 16.91 1.23
N ASN A 307 -13.36 17.15 -0.05
CA ASN A 307 -12.32 18.04 -0.53
C ASN A 307 -12.62 19.52 -0.20
N ALA A 308 -13.88 19.90 -0.01
CA ALA A 308 -14.30 21.27 0.28
C ALA A 308 -14.05 21.71 1.74
N THR A 309 -13.77 20.79 2.67
CA THR A 309 -13.53 21.08 4.08
C THR A 309 -12.06 20.95 4.43
N PHE A 310 -11.62 21.64 5.48
CA PHE A 310 -10.25 21.48 6.00
C PHE A 310 -10.02 20.04 6.50
N GLU A 311 -10.92 19.53 7.31
CA GLU A 311 -10.82 18.19 7.89
C GLU A 311 -10.80 17.07 6.81
N GLY A 312 -11.63 17.21 5.79
CA GLY A 312 -11.76 16.20 4.73
C GLY A 312 -10.70 16.31 3.63
N GLY A 313 -10.08 17.48 3.44
CA GLY A 313 -9.22 17.76 2.29
C GLY A 313 -7.79 18.19 2.62
N ALA A 314 -7.54 18.82 3.76
CA ALA A 314 -6.20 19.25 4.10
C ALA A 314 -5.37 18.11 4.69
N ARG A 315 -4.07 18.13 4.40
CA ARG A 315 -3.10 17.31 5.12
C ARG A 315 -2.25 18.16 6.03
N VAL A 316 -2.25 17.80 7.32
CA VAL A 316 -1.41 18.41 8.36
C VAL A 316 -0.26 17.44 8.63
N MET A 317 0.97 17.91 8.49
CA MET A 317 2.17 17.10 8.72
C MET A 317 3.35 17.99 9.12
N THR A 318 4.48 17.37 9.45
CA THR A 318 5.73 18.10 9.56
C THR A 318 6.40 18.22 8.19
N LEU A 319 7.30 19.18 8.05
CA LEU A 319 8.08 19.41 6.83
C LEU A 319 8.94 18.20 6.49
N GLN A 320 9.59 17.58 7.49
CA GLN A 320 10.36 16.39 7.27
C GLN A 320 9.48 15.21 6.86
N SER A 321 8.31 15.03 7.47
CA SER A 321 7.33 14.01 7.07
C SER A 321 6.84 14.22 5.63
N PHE A 322 6.65 15.47 5.20
CA PHE A 322 6.32 15.76 3.81
C PHE A 322 7.40 15.27 2.86
N LEU A 323 8.65 15.68 3.08
CA LEU A 323 9.76 15.31 2.20
C LEU A 323 10.09 13.81 2.21
N SER A 324 10.00 13.15 3.38
CA SER A 324 10.32 11.74 3.55
C SER A 324 9.21 10.80 3.04
N ALA A 325 7.94 11.13 3.30
CA ALA A 325 6.85 10.18 3.10
C ALA A 325 5.79 10.62 2.07
N ASN A 326 5.67 11.92 1.76
CA ASN A 326 4.51 12.45 1.03
C ASN A 326 4.87 13.20 -0.27
N ALA A 327 6.14 13.44 -0.54
CA ALA A 327 6.62 14.19 -1.68
C ALA A 327 7.25 13.30 -2.75
N VAL A 328 7.05 13.63 -4.03
CA VAL A 328 7.69 13.00 -5.18
C VAL A 328 7.80 14.01 -6.32
N ARG A 329 8.95 14.09 -6.99
CA ARG A 329 9.13 14.92 -8.20
C ARG A 329 8.39 14.29 -9.37
N ALA A 330 7.80 15.13 -10.20
CA ALA A 330 7.10 14.68 -11.40
C ALA A 330 6.98 15.80 -12.44
N THR A 331 6.78 15.45 -13.69
CA THR A 331 6.33 16.32 -14.77
C THR A 331 4.85 16.10 -15.11
N ASP A 332 4.32 14.94 -14.70
CA ASP A 332 2.93 14.52 -14.84
C ASP A 332 2.62 13.53 -13.72
N SER A 333 1.44 13.59 -13.12
CA SER A 333 1.09 12.76 -11.96
C SER A 333 0.72 11.31 -12.30
N LEU A 334 0.67 10.96 -13.58
CA LEU A 334 0.32 9.61 -14.04
C LEU A 334 1.54 8.89 -14.61
N ASP A 335 2.17 9.45 -15.65
CA ASP A 335 3.24 8.81 -16.42
C ASP A 335 4.61 9.50 -16.23
N GLY A 336 4.63 10.79 -15.86
CA GLY A 336 5.84 11.61 -15.72
C GLY A 336 6.43 11.63 -14.29
N ILE A 337 6.31 10.55 -13.53
CA ILE A 337 6.77 10.47 -12.14
C ILE A 337 8.26 10.11 -12.08
N ASP A 338 9.06 10.89 -11.34
CA ASP A 338 10.41 10.50 -10.93
C ASP A 338 10.32 9.56 -9.71
N TRP A 339 10.14 8.28 -9.99
CA TRP A 339 9.92 7.23 -9.01
C TRP A 339 11.02 7.11 -7.95
N CYS A 340 12.24 7.53 -8.30
CA CYS A 340 13.39 7.40 -7.41
C CYS A 340 13.73 8.69 -6.66
N SER A 341 13.03 9.79 -6.89
CA SER A 341 13.18 11.01 -6.08
C SER A 341 12.73 10.85 -4.64
N THR A 342 11.86 9.87 -4.38
CA THR A 342 11.39 9.50 -3.03
C THR A 342 11.84 8.08 -2.65
N ASN A 343 12.01 7.83 -1.36
CA ASN A 343 12.23 6.49 -0.84
C ASN A 343 10.91 5.72 -0.68
N ASN A 344 9.79 6.43 -0.60
CA ASN A 344 8.44 5.88 -0.51
C ASN A 344 7.90 5.55 -1.92
N SER A 345 8.59 4.64 -2.62
CA SER A 345 8.25 4.20 -3.97
C SER A 345 8.49 2.70 -4.13
N THR A 346 7.40 1.95 -4.31
CA THR A 346 7.49 0.50 -4.56
C THR A 346 8.22 0.21 -5.85
N ARG A 347 7.93 0.94 -6.94
CA ARG A 347 8.52 0.73 -8.25
C ARG A 347 10.05 0.93 -8.23
N CYS A 348 10.55 2.03 -7.64
CA CYS A 348 11.99 2.26 -7.54
C CYS A 348 12.68 1.17 -6.70
N ALA A 349 12.02 0.70 -5.62
CA ALA A 349 12.58 -0.31 -4.74
C ALA A 349 12.71 -1.68 -5.41
N VAL A 350 11.68 -2.15 -6.13
CA VAL A 350 11.70 -3.49 -6.75
C VAL A 350 12.75 -3.63 -7.86
N GLU A 351 13.22 -2.52 -8.44
CA GLU A 351 14.35 -2.50 -9.40
C GLU A 351 15.68 -2.95 -8.78
N LYS A 352 15.75 -3.01 -7.45
CA LYS A 352 16.98 -3.34 -6.70
C LYS A 352 16.85 -4.61 -5.86
N ILE A 353 15.72 -5.31 -5.96
CA ILE A 353 15.41 -6.52 -5.18
C ILE A 353 15.63 -7.76 -6.02
N SER A 354 16.40 -8.72 -5.48
CA SER A 354 16.77 -9.96 -6.17
C SER A 354 16.07 -11.22 -5.63
N ILE A 355 15.52 -11.16 -4.40
CA ILE A 355 14.80 -12.30 -3.80
C ILE A 355 13.50 -12.63 -4.54
N PRO A 356 12.93 -13.84 -4.34
CA PRO A 356 11.62 -14.20 -4.89
C PRO A 356 10.55 -13.15 -4.59
N LEU A 357 9.81 -12.73 -5.61
CA LEU A 357 8.83 -11.65 -5.55
C LEU A 357 7.47 -12.09 -6.11
N LEU A 358 6.42 -11.97 -5.29
CA LEU A 358 5.05 -12.05 -5.76
C LEU A 358 4.40 -10.66 -5.73
N VAL A 359 3.90 -10.20 -6.86
CA VAL A 359 3.07 -9.00 -6.97
C VAL A 359 1.63 -9.43 -7.18
N THR A 360 0.70 -8.88 -6.42
CA THR A 360 -0.72 -9.14 -6.60
C THR A 360 -1.50 -7.84 -6.72
N ALA A 361 -2.54 -7.83 -7.57
CA ALA A 361 -3.48 -6.72 -7.71
C ALA A 361 -4.90 -7.19 -7.43
N MET A 362 -5.72 -6.30 -6.87
CA MET A 362 -7.13 -6.57 -6.60
C MET A 362 -8.01 -6.05 -7.73
N GLY A 363 -8.79 -6.96 -8.35
CA GLY A 363 -9.58 -6.69 -9.55
C GLY A 363 -10.70 -5.67 -9.40
N ALA A 364 -11.08 -5.34 -8.16
CA ALA A 364 -12.05 -4.28 -7.88
C ALA A 364 -11.39 -3.01 -7.28
N HIS A 365 -10.09 -2.77 -7.60
CA HIS A 365 -9.36 -1.60 -7.12
C HIS A 365 -8.63 -0.89 -8.27
N TYR A 366 -8.08 0.30 -8.01
CA TYR A 366 -7.42 1.13 -9.05
C TYR A 366 -5.90 0.92 -9.16
N PHE A 367 -5.30 0.03 -8.35
CA PHE A 367 -3.87 -0.28 -8.41
C PHE A 367 -3.48 -1.37 -9.43
N ILE A 368 -4.40 -1.84 -10.27
CA ILE A 368 -4.09 -2.87 -11.27
C ILE A 368 -2.90 -2.47 -12.15
N ARG A 369 -2.93 -1.24 -12.71
CA ARG A 369 -1.85 -0.76 -13.56
C ARG A 369 -0.57 -0.47 -12.77
N ASP A 370 -0.67 0.07 -11.57
CA ASP A 370 0.50 0.29 -10.71
C ASP A 370 1.18 -1.05 -10.33
N SER A 371 0.39 -2.08 -10.01
CA SER A 371 0.93 -3.41 -9.73
C SER A 371 1.61 -4.05 -10.93
N GLU A 372 1.06 -3.87 -12.15
CA GLU A 372 1.74 -4.29 -13.39
C GLU A 372 3.07 -3.56 -13.56
N LEU A 373 3.14 -2.25 -13.29
CA LEU A 373 4.38 -1.46 -13.34
C LEU A 373 5.40 -1.93 -12.31
N HIS A 374 4.97 -2.32 -11.11
CA HIS A 374 5.87 -2.92 -10.11
C HIS A 374 6.47 -4.23 -10.60
N TYR A 375 5.65 -5.10 -11.17
CA TYR A 375 6.09 -6.37 -11.72
C TYR A 375 7.03 -6.19 -12.91
N GLU A 376 6.73 -5.28 -13.83
CA GLU A 376 7.56 -5.00 -15.00
C GLU A 376 8.94 -4.47 -14.60
N ALA A 377 8.99 -3.56 -13.60
CA ALA A 377 10.22 -2.93 -13.10
C ALA A 377 11.09 -3.87 -12.24
N ALA A 378 10.50 -4.92 -11.66
CA ALA A 378 11.19 -5.77 -10.70
C ALA A 378 12.40 -6.51 -11.30
N ALA A 379 13.55 -6.41 -10.63
CA ALA A 379 14.81 -7.06 -11.03
C ALA A 379 14.88 -8.54 -10.65
N SER A 380 14.06 -9.02 -9.73
CA SER A 380 14.01 -10.42 -9.34
C SER A 380 13.82 -11.33 -10.56
N ARG A 381 14.61 -12.40 -10.64
CA ARG A 381 14.46 -13.44 -11.68
C ARG A 381 13.35 -14.43 -11.36
N ASP A 382 13.03 -14.63 -10.08
CA ASP A 382 11.87 -15.39 -9.62
C ASP A 382 10.78 -14.42 -9.22
N LYS A 383 10.05 -13.91 -10.21
CA LYS A 383 8.93 -12.98 -10.01
C LYS A 383 7.66 -13.47 -10.67
N GLU A 384 6.55 -13.22 -9.99
CA GLU A 384 5.22 -13.59 -10.46
C GLU A 384 4.23 -12.44 -10.26
N PHE A 385 3.28 -12.29 -11.19
CA PHE A 385 2.19 -11.33 -11.06
C PHE A 385 0.85 -12.03 -11.24
N ILE A 386 -0.12 -11.69 -10.39
CA ILE A 386 -1.49 -12.19 -10.50
C ILE A 386 -2.50 -11.13 -10.10
N VAL A 387 -3.59 -11.03 -10.87
CA VAL A 387 -4.75 -10.19 -10.54
C VAL A 387 -5.84 -11.08 -9.96
N VAL A 388 -6.39 -10.71 -8.80
CA VAL A 388 -7.47 -11.45 -8.13
C VAL A 388 -8.81 -10.87 -8.56
N GLU A 389 -9.57 -11.64 -9.33
CA GLU A 389 -10.84 -11.19 -9.91
C GLU A 389 -11.83 -10.76 -8.82
N GLY A 390 -12.41 -9.56 -8.97
CA GLY A 390 -13.46 -9.05 -8.09
C GLY A 390 -13.09 -8.81 -6.63
N ALA A 391 -11.82 -8.95 -6.24
CA ALA A 391 -11.36 -8.61 -4.90
C ALA A 391 -11.20 -7.09 -4.73
N THR A 392 -11.61 -6.58 -3.59
CA THR A 392 -11.39 -5.17 -3.17
C THR A 392 -9.97 -4.97 -2.63
N HIS A 393 -9.57 -3.72 -2.40
CA HIS A 393 -8.30 -3.39 -1.74
C HIS A 393 -8.09 -4.13 -0.41
N GLY A 394 -9.15 -4.35 0.35
CA GLY A 394 -9.12 -5.14 1.59
C GLY A 394 -9.13 -6.66 1.39
N ILE A 395 -8.95 -7.14 0.15
CA ILE A 395 -8.95 -8.56 -0.26
C ILE A 395 -10.36 -9.18 -0.28
N ALA A 396 -11.33 -8.60 0.40
CA ALA A 396 -12.70 -9.10 0.44
C ALA A 396 -13.40 -9.04 -0.94
N PRO A 397 -14.41 -9.89 -1.19
CA PRO A 397 -15.23 -9.83 -2.41
C PRO A 397 -15.90 -8.48 -2.60
N CYS A 398 -15.90 -7.94 -3.84
CA CYS A 398 -16.62 -6.72 -4.17
C CYS A 398 -18.09 -7.02 -4.48
N THR A 399 -18.92 -7.24 -3.46
CA THR A 399 -20.37 -7.45 -3.64
C THR A 399 -21.04 -6.34 -4.47
N PRO A 400 -20.73 -5.03 -4.28
CA PRO A 400 -21.32 -3.99 -5.11
C PRO A 400 -20.92 -4.05 -6.58
N CYS A 401 -19.80 -4.74 -6.92
CA CYS A 401 -19.30 -4.88 -8.30
C CYS A 401 -19.94 -6.06 -9.04
N GLU A 402 -20.64 -6.94 -8.34
CA GLU A 402 -21.23 -8.16 -8.91
C GLU A 402 -22.34 -7.88 -9.92
N LYS A 403 -22.37 -8.66 -11.00
CA LYS A 403 -23.49 -8.72 -11.95
C LYS A 403 -24.53 -9.77 -11.56
N THR A 404 -24.06 -10.82 -10.89
CA THR A 404 -24.88 -11.90 -10.34
C THR A 404 -24.45 -12.17 -8.90
N PRO A 405 -25.36 -12.43 -7.95
CA PRO A 405 -25.02 -12.67 -6.56
C PRO A 405 -23.98 -13.78 -6.39
N GLY A 406 -22.92 -13.52 -5.62
CA GLY A 406 -21.85 -14.47 -5.35
C GLY A 406 -20.79 -14.60 -6.45
N GLN A 407 -20.81 -13.73 -7.47
CA GLN A 407 -19.86 -13.78 -8.59
C GLN A 407 -18.41 -13.78 -8.13
N TYR A 408 -18.09 -13.15 -6.99
CA TYR A 408 -16.73 -13.02 -6.45
C TYR A 408 -16.56 -13.62 -5.06
N ALA A 409 -17.51 -14.46 -4.61
CA ALA A 409 -17.58 -14.94 -3.23
C ALA A 409 -16.31 -15.68 -2.74
N ASN A 410 -15.55 -16.29 -3.64
CA ASN A 410 -14.35 -17.06 -3.32
C ASN A 410 -13.03 -16.27 -3.48
N SER A 411 -13.08 -15.00 -3.90
CA SER A 411 -11.86 -14.22 -4.22
C SER A 411 -10.87 -14.18 -3.05
N GLU A 412 -11.34 -13.95 -1.81
CA GLU A 412 -10.49 -13.92 -0.61
C GLU A 412 -9.86 -15.29 -0.34
N LYS A 413 -10.66 -16.36 -0.31
CA LYS A 413 -10.16 -17.72 -0.08
C LYS A 413 -9.12 -18.12 -1.12
N ASN A 414 -9.44 -17.94 -2.41
CA ASN A 414 -8.57 -18.30 -3.52
C ASN A 414 -7.27 -17.54 -3.49
N PHE A 415 -7.31 -16.25 -3.14
CA PHE A 415 -6.11 -15.42 -2.96
C PHE A 415 -5.17 -16.00 -1.90
N TYR A 416 -5.67 -16.25 -0.68
CA TYR A 416 -4.83 -16.78 0.39
C TYR A 416 -4.32 -18.20 0.09
N ASP A 417 -5.11 -19.04 -0.56
CA ASP A 417 -4.67 -20.37 -1.01
C ASP A 417 -3.55 -20.26 -2.05
N PHE A 418 -3.70 -19.37 -3.04
CA PHE A 418 -2.68 -19.11 -4.05
C PHE A 418 -1.37 -18.67 -3.42
N VAL A 419 -1.42 -17.69 -2.52
CA VAL A 419 -0.22 -17.16 -1.84
C VAL A 419 0.43 -18.23 -0.96
N ALA A 420 -0.35 -19.02 -0.22
CA ALA A 420 0.18 -20.10 0.59
C ALA A 420 0.91 -21.15 -0.27
N ASN A 421 0.37 -21.50 -1.42
CA ASN A 421 1.01 -22.40 -2.37
C ASN A 421 2.27 -21.80 -2.99
N TRP A 422 2.25 -20.50 -3.31
CA TRP A 422 3.43 -19.78 -3.81
C TRP A 422 4.60 -19.82 -2.80
N ILE A 423 4.31 -19.62 -1.51
CA ILE A 423 5.32 -19.71 -0.43
C ILE A 423 5.86 -21.13 -0.33
N ARG A 424 4.98 -22.15 -0.23
CA ARG A 424 5.38 -23.57 -0.08
C ARG A 424 6.21 -24.10 -1.25
N ALA A 425 6.01 -23.55 -2.45
CA ALA A 425 6.76 -23.96 -3.63
C ALA A 425 8.21 -23.44 -3.64
N ARG A 426 8.55 -22.45 -2.79
CA ARG A 426 9.84 -21.77 -2.78
C ARG A 426 10.64 -21.94 -1.50
N PHE A 427 9.98 -22.18 -0.43
CA PHE A 427 10.53 -22.22 0.91
C PHE A 427 10.07 -23.45 1.68
#